data_4bf387960d9599d9b8219679dc94fc28
#
_entry.id   4bf387960d9599d9b8219679dc94fc28
#
_cell.length_a   1.000
_cell.length_b   1.000
_cell.length_c   1.000
_cell.angle_alpha   90.00
_cell.angle_beta   90.00
_cell.angle_gamma   90.00
#
_symmetry.space_group_name_H-M   'P 1'
#
loop_
_entity.id
_entity.type
_entity.pdbx_description
1 polymer ?
#
loop_
_entity_poly.entity_id
_entity_poly.type
_entity_poly.pdbx_seq_one_letter_code
_entity_poly.pdbx_strand_id
1 'polypeptide(L)'
;MRVDALHLQGWRNYGTQALTFDPSCNVIYGENAQGKTNLLEAIVYLSCGKSPRAHGDKELIGFDMQEAALLGNIFSRQREFVTDIRLSRGKRRKMTVNGVPAKNSASLSDVLHTVFFAPEDLFLIRAGAAERRRFMDLSLCQLRPRYAEALSQYSRLYEHKTRILRDSEDKPELLDLLPEFNEGLCRSGAVLIGYRARFCAALAEYARQAHYECSGEREELTLTYQTVRTVADPLGSQADIYAALAAHMESHQAAERASRLCLSGAHKDDIEVLVNGSSARQFCSQGQVRTAALSLKLAEREIHKNAMGEYPVMLLDDVLSELDPRRQEYVLNRISGGQVFITCCENDRLDTLLSGRVFHVRGGEVL
;
A
#
# COMPACT_ATOMS: atom_id res chain seq x y z
N MET A 1 17.84 1.88 -1.26
CA MET A 1 17.76 0.40 -1.03
C MET A 1 17.56 -0.33 -2.35
N ARG A 2 17.88 -1.63 -2.41
CA ARG A 2 17.70 -2.45 -3.61
C ARG A 2 17.57 -3.94 -3.25
N VAL A 3 16.96 -4.69 -4.13
CA VAL A 3 16.92 -6.15 -4.13
C VAL A 3 17.99 -6.64 -5.11
N ASP A 4 19.02 -7.31 -4.62
CA ASP A 4 20.12 -7.81 -5.44
C ASP A 4 19.77 -9.16 -6.07
N ALA A 5 19.07 -10.03 -5.33
CA ALA A 5 18.61 -11.32 -5.83
C ALA A 5 17.27 -11.75 -5.20
N LEU A 6 16.54 -12.57 -5.93
CA LEU A 6 15.29 -13.17 -5.52
C LEU A 6 15.23 -14.64 -5.93
N HIS A 7 14.96 -15.52 -4.97
CA HIS A 7 14.65 -16.92 -5.23
C HIS A 7 13.17 -17.16 -4.93
N LEU A 8 12.46 -17.73 -5.89
CA LEU A 8 11.06 -18.12 -5.81
C LEU A 8 10.94 -19.64 -5.86
N GLN A 9 10.08 -20.20 -5.04
CA GLN A 9 9.68 -21.59 -5.12
C GLN A 9 8.18 -21.72 -4.82
N GLY A 10 7.44 -22.32 -5.75
CA GLY A 10 6.00 -22.53 -5.61
C GLY A 10 5.17 -21.26 -5.45
N TRP A 11 5.65 -20.12 -5.96
CA TRP A 11 5.01 -18.81 -5.85
C TRP A 11 4.09 -18.53 -7.03
N ARG A 12 2.79 -18.42 -6.80
CA ARG A 12 1.81 -18.14 -7.86
C ARG A 12 1.94 -19.16 -9.01
N ASN A 13 2.36 -18.69 -10.18
CA ASN A 13 2.62 -19.53 -11.37
C ASN A 13 4.12 -19.86 -11.56
N TYR A 14 4.99 -19.42 -10.64
CA TYR A 14 6.42 -19.76 -10.69
C TYR A 14 6.69 -21.08 -9.96
N GLY A 15 7.37 -22.01 -10.65
CA GLY A 15 7.87 -23.24 -10.03
C GLY A 15 9.09 -22.96 -9.15
N THR A 16 10.28 -22.89 -9.74
CA THR A 16 11.52 -22.48 -9.06
C THR A 16 12.29 -21.53 -9.96
N GLN A 17 12.63 -20.35 -9.45
CA GLN A 17 13.38 -19.33 -10.16
C GLN A 17 14.43 -18.71 -9.26
N ALA A 18 15.61 -18.42 -9.82
CA ALA A 18 16.67 -17.67 -9.15
C ALA A 18 17.06 -16.50 -10.05
N LEU A 19 16.86 -15.29 -9.58
CA LEU A 19 17.02 -14.05 -10.33
C LEU A 19 18.02 -13.15 -9.63
N THR A 20 18.88 -12.48 -10.41
CA THR A 20 19.73 -11.38 -9.94
C THR A 20 19.35 -10.12 -10.68
N PHE A 21 19.30 -9.00 -9.99
CA PHE A 21 18.77 -7.76 -10.54
C PHE A 21 19.87 -6.70 -10.73
N ASP A 22 19.60 -5.79 -11.67
CA ASP A 22 20.39 -4.56 -11.81
C ASP A 22 20.08 -3.60 -10.65
N PRO A 23 21.08 -2.92 -10.10
CA PRO A 23 20.86 -1.99 -8.98
C PRO A 23 20.04 -0.74 -9.34
N SER A 24 19.86 -0.44 -10.61
CA SER A 24 19.16 0.75 -11.09
C SER A 24 17.83 0.42 -11.75
N CYS A 25 17.81 -0.33 -12.84
CA CYS A 25 16.60 -0.59 -13.61
C CYS A 25 16.50 -2.04 -14.07
N ASN A 26 15.29 -2.60 -13.91
CA ASN A 26 14.95 -3.96 -14.34
C ASN A 26 13.66 -3.93 -15.15
N VAL A 27 13.73 -4.24 -16.41
CA VAL A 27 12.59 -4.32 -17.31
C VAL A 27 12.14 -5.77 -17.42
N ILE A 28 10.87 -6.03 -17.17
CA ILE A 28 10.26 -7.36 -17.20
C ILE A 28 9.20 -7.35 -18.29
N TYR A 29 9.46 -8.01 -19.41
CA TYR A 29 8.53 -8.03 -20.52
C TYR A 29 7.99 -9.43 -20.81
N GLY A 30 6.86 -9.50 -21.50
CA GLY A 30 6.19 -10.73 -21.89
C GLY A 30 4.69 -10.48 -22.09
N GLU A 31 4.02 -11.42 -22.71
CA GLU A 31 2.57 -11.33 -22.93
C GLU A 31 1.78 -11.20 -21.61
N ASN A 32 0.51 -10.84 -21.72
CA ASN A 32 -0.37 -10.77 -20.55
C ASN A 32 -0.56 -12.16 -19.92
N ALA A 33 -0.77 -12.17 -18.59
CA ALA A 33 -0.95 -13.38 -17.78
C ALA A 33 0.27 -14.32 -17.70
N GLN A 34 1.45 -13.94 -18.17
CA GLN A 34 2.66 -14.77 -18.09
C GLN A 34 3.30 -14.82 -16.71
N GLY A 35 3.00 -13.87 -15.81
CA GLY A 35 3.52 -13.84 -14.44
C GLY A 35 4.32 -12.58 -14.07
N LYS A 36 4.42 -11.58 -14.96
CA LYS A 36 5.13 -10.31 -14.69
C LYS A 36 4.72 -9.67 -13.36
N THR A 37 3.44 -9.42 -13.17
CA THR A 37 2.87 -8.89 -11.92
C THR A 37 3.16 -9.78 -10.72
N ASN A 38 3.17 -11.12 -10.88
CA ASN A 38 3.43 -12.05 -9.79
C ASN A 38 4.89 -11.97 -9.30
N LEU A 39 5.82 -11.60 -10.18
CA LEU A 39 7.20 -11.31 -9.80
C LEU A 39 7.31 -10.02 -9.00
N LEU A 40 6.66 -8.93 -9.44
CA LEU A 40 6.61 -7.69 -8.66
C LEU A 40 5.92 -7.90 -7.31
N GLU A 41 4.83 -8.67 -7.28
CA GLU A 41 4.11 -9.03 -6.06
C GLU A 41 5.01 -9.73 -5.03
N ALA A 42 5.94 -10.59 -5.49
CA ALA A 42 6.91 -11.23 -4.62
C ALA A 42 7.86 -10.20 -3.95
N ILE A 43 8.31 -9.18 -4.68
CA ILE A 43 9.15 -8.11 -4.14
C ILE A 43 8.37 -7.27 -3.12
N VAL A 44 7.10 -6.91 -3.40
CA VAL A 44 6.23 -6.24 -2.43
C VAL A 44 6.06 -7.11 -1.18
N TYR A 45 5.85 -8.41 -1.36
CA TYR A 45 5.65 -9.32 -0.25
C TYR A 45 6.88 -9.44 0.65
N LEU A 46 8.09 -9.37 0.09
CA LEU A 46 9.34 -9.30 0.86
C LEU A 46 9.44 -8.06 1.74
N SER A 47 8.82 -6.92 1.34
CA SER A 47 8.92 -5.66 2.09
C SER A 47 7.95 -5.56 3.27
N CYS A 48 6.77 -6.16 3.17
CA CYS A 48 5.71 -5.95 4.17
C CYS A 48 4.93 -7.23 4.55
N GLY A 49 5.26 -8.37 3.95
CA GLY A 49 4.55 -9.62 4.20
C GLY A 49 3.05 -9.56 3.87
N LYS A 50 2.67 -8.69 2.95
CA LYS A 50 1.30 -8.54 2.44
C LYS A 50 1.34 -8.40 0.93
N SER A 51 0.37 -9.01 0.26
CA SER A 51 0.17 -8.82 -1.17
C SER A 51 -0.71 -7.59 -1.43
N PRO A 52 -0.43 -6.82 -2.49
CA PRO A 52 -1.34 -5.77 -2.95
C PRO A 52 -2.64 -6.34 -3.55
N ARG A 53 -2.68 -7.61 -3.95
CA ARG A 53 -3.77 -8.24 -4.70
C ARG A 53 -4.48 -9.38 -3.97
N ALA A 54 -3.71 -10.23 -3.25
CA ALA A 54 -4.26 -11.40 -2.56
C ALA A 54 -4.91 -11.01 -1.22
N HIS A 55 -6.00 -11.67 -0.90
CA HIS A 55 -6.68 -11.53 0.38
C HIS A 55 -6.03 -12.38 1.50
N GLY A 56 -5.26 -13.40 1.12
CA GLY A 56 -4.59 -14.27 2.08
C GLY A 56 -3.41 -15.05 1.49
N ASP A 57 -2.53 -15.50 2.37
CA ASP A 57 -1.28 -16.19 2.01
C ASP A 57 -1.51 -17.46 1.15
N LYS A 58 -2.68 -18.09 1.30
CA LYS A 58 -3.02 -19.32 0.54
C LYS A 58 -3.12 -19.09 -0.98
N GLU A 59 -3.49 -17.87 -1.39
CA GLU A 59 -3.62 -17.50 -2.78
C GLU A 59 -2.26 -17.29 -3.47
N LEU A 60 -1.20 -17.10 -2.69
CA LEU A 60 0.16 -16.87 -3.15
C LEU A 60 0.91 -18.18 -3.44
N ILE A 61 0.40 -19.30 -2.89
CA ILE A 61 0.96 -20.63 -3.12
C ILE A 61 0.44 -21.17 -4.44
N GLY A 62 1.34 -21.67 -5.28
CA GLY A 62 1.00 -22.26 -6.58
C GLY A 62 -0.14 -23.28 -6.47
N PHE A 63 -0.94 -23.39 -7.54
CA PHE A 63 -2.22 -24.11 -7.50
C PHE A 63 -2.04 -25.56 -7.02
N ASP A 64 -1.04 -26.27 -7.56
CA ASP A 64 -0.75 -27.68 -7.23
C ASP A 64 0.31 -27.84 -6.14
N MET A 65 0.69 -26.73 -5.45
CA MET A 65 1.72 -26.73 -4.44
C MET A 65 1.14 -26.68 -3.03
N GLN A 66 1.85 -27.26 -2.06
CA GLN A 66 1.50 -27.19 -0.64
C GLN A 66 2.22 -26.04 0.08
N GLU A 67 3.33 -25.60 -0.48
CA GLU A 67 4.21 -24.60 0.11
C GLU A 67 4.73 -23.64 -0.97
N ALA A 68 5.05 -22.44 -0.53
CA ALA A 68 5.79 -21.46 -1.33
C ALA A 68 6.92 -20.85 -0.48
N ALA A 69 8.03 -20.51 -1.12
CA ALA A 69 9.14 -19.85 -0.46
C ALA A 69 9.65 -18.67 -1.30
N LEU A 70 10.01 -17.60 -0.59
CA LEU A 70 10.68 -16.41 -1.12
C LEU A 70 11.96 -16.20 -0.33
N LEU A 71 13.09 -16.11 -1.03
CA LEU A 71 14.36 -15.69 -0.45
C LEU A 71 14.86 -14.46 -1.20
N GLY A 72 15.00 -13.34 -0.50
CA GLY A 72 15.48 -12.07 -1.06
C GLY A 72 16.81 -11.67 -0.46
N ASN A 73 17.80 -11.34 -1.31
CA ASN A 73 19.01 -10.65 -0.92
C ASN A 73 18.79 -9.15 -1.13
N ILE A 74 18.90 -8.38 -0.06
CA ILE A 74 18.54 -6.97 -0.04
C ILE A 74 19.74 -6.16 0.46
N PHE A 75 20.01 -5.04 -0.20
CA PHE A 75 20.98 -4.05 0.26
C PHE A 75 20.23 -2.78 0.69
N SER A 76 20.38 -2.42 1.95
CA SER A 76 19.75 -1.24 2.55
C SER A 76 20.63 -0.68 3.66
N ARG A 77 20.66 0.64 3.81
CA ARG A 77 21.46 1.33 4.84
C ARG A 77 22.93 0.84 4.90
N GLN A 78 23.51 0.66 3.72
CA GLN A 78 24.89 0.18 3.55
C GLN A 78 25.15 -1.22 4.16
N ARG A 79 24.13 -2.06 4.27
CA ARG A 79 24.19 -3.43 4.81
C ARG A 79 23.45 -4.40 3.91
N GLU A 80 23.90 -5.64 3.96
CA GLU A 80 23.23 -6.76 3.30
C GLU A 80 22.30 -7.46 4.26
N PHE A 81 21.12 -7.80 3.76
CA PHE A 81 20.09 -8.55 4.47
C PHE A 81 19.61 -9.72 3.62
N VAL A 82 19.32 -10.83 4.29
CA VAL A 82 18.66 -11.98 3.69
C VAL A 82 17.29 -12.14 4.34
N THR A 83 16.23 -12.01 3.55
CA THR A 83 14.86 -12.22 4.00
C THR A 83 14.35 -13.56 3.45
N ASP A 84 13.95 -14.49 4.32
CA ASP A 84 13.35 -15.78 3.96
C ASP A 84 11.90 -15.83 4.47
N ILE A 85 10.96 -16.05 3.54
CA ILE A 85 9.53 -16.16 3.85
C ILE A 85 9.03 -17.51 3.31
N ARG A 86 8.41 -18.30 4.18
CA ARG A 86 7.84 -19.60 3.83
C ARG A 86 6.35 -19.64 4.15
N LEU A 87 5.56 -19.96 3.16
CA LEU A 87 4.12 -20.13 3.23
C LEU A 87 3.79 -21.62 3.12
N SER A 88 2.82 -22.07 3.90
CA SER A 88 2.33 -23.45 3.84
C SER A 88 0.80 -23.45 4.00
N ARG A 89 0.10 -24.29 3.24
CA ARG A 89 -1.35 -24.42 3.38
C ARG A 89 -1.68 -24.96 4.78
N GLY A 90 -2.56 -24.23 5.50
CA GLY A 90 -3.02 -24.62 6.83
C GLY A 90 -2.05 -24.35 8.00
N LYS A 91 -0.88 -23.75 7.74
CA LYS A 91 0.07 -23.36 8.79
C LYS A 91 0.31 -21.85 8.79
N ARG A 92 0.73 -21.32 9.94
CA ARG A 92 1.19 -19.94 10.04
C ARG A 92 2.48 -19.78 9.25
N ARG A 93 2.57 -18.70 8.45
CA ARG A 93 3.79 -18.37 7.72
C ARG A 93 5.00 -18.23 8.65
N LYS A 94 6.17 -18.55 8.13
CA LYS A 94 7.46 -18.33 8.80
C LYS A 94 8.21 -17.25 8.05
N MET A 95 8.81 -16.34 8.79
CA MET A 95 9.61 -15.24 8.23
C MET A 95 10.89 -15.10 9.05
N THR A 96 12.02 -14.90 8.37
CA THR A 96 13.30 -14.58 9.02
C THR A 96 13.99 -13.43 8.30
N VAL A 97 14.78 -12.67 9.05
CA VAL A 97 15.73 -11.68 8.52
C VAL A 97 17.11 -12.06 9.06
N ASN A 98 18.05 -12.32 8.18
CA ASN A 98 19.39 -12.84 8.51
C ASN A 98 19.34 -14.09 9.43
N GLY A 99 18.37 -14.99 9.17
CA GLY A 99 18.16 -16.20 9.97
C GLY A 99 17.45 -15.96 11.30
N VAL A 100 17.22 -14.72 11.72
CA VAL A 100 16.50 -14.40 12.97
C VAL A 100 14.98 -14.37 12.68
N PRO A 101 14.16 -15.10 13.46
CA PRO A 101 12.72 -15.12 13.28
C PRO A 101 12.09 -13.72 13.40
N ALA A 102 11.37 -13.30 12.37
CA ALA A 102 10.59 -12.07 12.36
C ALA A 102 9.23 -12.31 13.03
N LYS A 103 8.98 -11.64 14.15
CA LYS A 103 7.72 -11.80 14.91
C LYS A 103 6.49 -11.26 14.17
N ASN A 104 6.68 -10.20 13.38
CA ASN A 104 5.65 -9.51 12.62
C ASN A 104 6.21 -8.95 11.31
N SER A 105 5.34 -8.40 10.47
CA SER A 105 5.72 -7.80 9.19
C SER A 105 6.57 -6.53 9.33
N ALA A 106 6.55 -5.85 10.47
CA ALA A 106 7.37 -4.66 10.69
C ALA A 106 8.87 -4.96 10.57
N SER A 107 9.31 -6.16 10.98
CA SER A 107 10.70 -6.59 10.82
C SER A 107 11.15 -6.68 9.35
N LEU A 108 10.23 -6.92 8.42
CA LEU A 108 10.51 -6.91 6.97
C LEU A 108 10.63 -5.46 6.47
N SER A 109 9.73 -4.61 6.92
CA SER A 109 9.73 -3.19 6.55
C SER A 109 10.93 -2.42 7.12
N ASP A 110 11.56 -2.90 8.19
CA ASP A 110 12.83 -2.34 8.67
C ASP A 110 13.97 -2.54 7.66
N VAL A 111 13.83 -3.47 6.71
CA VAL A 111 14.87 -3.85 5.75
C VAL A 111 14.58 -3.32 4.34
N LEU A 112 13.35 -3.48 3.87
CA LEU A 112 12.94 -3.15 2.50
C LEU A 112 11.66 -2.34 2.50
N HIS A 113 11.66 -1.22 1.79
CA HIS A 113 10.47 -0.48 1.42
C HIS A 113 10.23 -0.58 -0.07
N THR A 114 8.97 -0.69 -0.44
CA THR A 114 8.53 -0.71 -1.84
C THR A 114 7.41 0.30 -2.06
N VAL A 115 7.41 0.94 -3.22
CA VAL A 115 6.26 1.68 -3.74
C VAL A 115 5.77 0.95 -4.99
N PHE A 116 4.61 0.34 -4.89
CA PHE A 116 3.98 -0.41 -5.97
C PHE A 116 2.94 0.46 -6.67
N PHE A 117 3.03 0.55 -7.99
CA PHE A 117 2.12 1.29 -8.83
C PHE A 117 1.58 0.38 -9.92
N ALA A 118 0.30 0.10 -9.87
CA ALA A 118 -0.44 -0.76 -10.79
C ALA A 118 -1.50 0.05 -11.56
N PRO A 119 -2.07 -0.47 -12.66
CA PRO A 119 -3.12 0.20 -13.42
C PRO A 119 -4.34 0.56 -12.55
N GLU A 120 -4.67 -0.26 -11.56
CA GLU A 120 -5.76 -0.02 -10.61
C GLU A 120 -5.55 1.25 -9.79
N ASP A 121 -4.31 1.62 -9.48
CA ASP A 121 -3.98 2.85 -8.76
C ASP A 121 -4.35 4.12 -9.54
N LEU A 122 -4.42 4.03 -10.88
CA LEU A 122 -4.89 5.14 -11.71
C LEU A 122 -6.36 5.51 -11.43
N PHE A 123 -7.11 4.58 -10.85
CA PHE A 123 -8.49 4.81 -10.44
C PHE A 123 -8.63 5.21 -8.97
N LEU A 124 -7.55 5.30 -8.20
CA LEU A 124 -7.53 5.64 -6.78
C LEU A 124 -8.36 6.90 -6.46
N ILE A 125 -8.32 7.88 -7.34
CA ILE A 125 -9.08 9.14 -7.23
C ILE A 125 -10.59 8.91 -7.36
N ARG A 126 -11.02 8.08 -8.32
CA ARG A 126 -12.44 7.77 -8.59
C ARG A 126 -12.99 6.67 -7.71
N ALA A 127 -12.14 5.83 -7.18
CA ALA A 127 -12.53 4.76 -6.27
C ALA A 127 -13.15 5.28 -4.97
N GLY A 128 -13.74 4.39 -4.20
CA GLY A 128 -14.29 4.71 -2.88
C GLY A 128 -13.20 5.02 -1.83
N ALA A 129 -13.63 5.57 -0.71
CA ALA A 129 -12.75 5.87 0.45
C ALA A 129 -11.94 4.63 0.92
N ALA A 130 -12.46 3.43 0.72
CA ALA A 130 -11.77 2.18 1.10
C ALA A 130 -10.42 2.03 0.40
N GLU A 131 -10.34 2.34 -0.92
CA GLU A 131 -9.10 2.24 -1.68
C GLU A 131 -8.09 3.32 -1.25
N ARG A 132 -8.53 4.54 -0.97
CA ARG A 132 -7.66 5.60 -0.46
C ARG A 132 -7.14 5.30 0.94
N ARG A 133 -7.96 4.71 1.82
CA ARG A 133 -7.47 4.20 3.12
C ARG A 133 -6.45 3.09 2.93
N ARG A 134 -6.72 2.12 2.04
CA ARG A 134 -5.79 1.02 1.73
C ARG A 134 -4.45 1.55 1.24
N PHE A 135 -4.45 2.56 0.37
CA PHE A 135 -3.23 3.23 -0.09
C PHE A 135 -2.43 3.82 1.09
N MET A 136 -3.08 4.61 1.97
CA MET A 136 -2.43 5.14 3.17
C MET A 136 -1.92 4.03 4.09
N ASP A 137 -2.73 2.99 4.30
CA ASP A 137 -2.41 1.90 5.23
C ASP A 137 -1.22 1.07 4.75
N LEU A 138 -1.10 0.81 3.45
CA LEU A 138 0.04 0.08 2.87
C LEU A 138 1.35 0.85 3.06
N SER A 139 1.34 2.16 2.79
CA SER A 139 2.50 3.01 2.98
C SER A 139 2.86 3.17 4.46
N LEU A 140 1.89 3.52 5.31
CA LEU A 140 2.11 3.74 6.74
C LEU A 140 2.52 2.47 7.50
N CYS A 141 2.05 1.30 7.10
CA CYS A 141 2.50 0.03 7.69
C CYS A 141 3.98 -0.25 7.45
N GLN A 142 4.53 0.18 6.32
CA GLN A 142 5.96 0.09 6.05
C GLN A 142 6.75 1.14 6.85
N LEU A 143 6.24 2.37 6.95
CA LEU A 143 6.93 3.50 7.55
C LEU A 143 6.91 3.52 9.08
N ARG A 144 5.87 2.94 9.71
CA ARG A 144 5.59 3.11 11.14
C ARG A 144 5.09 1.82 11.79
N PRO A 145 5.95 1.06 12.49
CA PRO A 145 5.55 -0.19 13.17
C PRO A 145 4.35 0.00 14.12
N ARG A 146 4.35 1.10 14.88
CA ARG A 146 3.23 1.45 15.79
C ARG A 146 1.90 1.63 15.05
N TYR A 147 1.93 2.15 13.81
CA TYR A 147 0.74 2.24 12.97
C TYR A 147 0.23 0.86 12.57
N ALA A 148 1.12 -0.03 12.13
CA ALA A 148 0.77 -1.38 11.72
C ALA A 148 0.15 -2.20 12.88
N GLU A 149 0.66 -2.03 14.10
CA GLU A 149 0.09 -2.64 15.31
C GLU A 149 -1.31 -2.09 15.60
N ALA A 150 -1.46 -0.76 15.59
CA ALA A 150 -2.75 -0.10 15.82
C ALA A 150 -3.78 -0.50 14.76
N LEU A 151 -3.40 -0.59 13.49
CA LEU A 151 -4.28 -1.03 12.40
C LEU A 151 -4.73 -2.48 12.58
N SER A 152 -3.82 -3.37 12.96
CA SER A 152 -4.16 -4.78 13.25
C SER A 152 -5.11 -4.91 14.43
N GLN A 153 -4.90 -4.13 15.49
CA GLN A 153 -5.78 -4.12 16.65
C GLN A 153 -7.15 -3.53 16.29
N TYR A 154 -7.17 -2.39 15.61
CA TYR A 154 -8.40 -1.72 15.17
C TYR A 154 -9.25 -2.63 14.29
N SER A 155 -8.64 -3.30 13.29
CA SER A 155 -9.37 -4.19 12.38
C SER A 155 -10.04 -5.34 13.12
N ARG A 156 -9.35 -5.98 14.08
CA ARG A 156 -9.94 -7.05 14.90
C ARG A 156 -11.12 -6.55 15.73
N LEU A 157 -10.96 -5.41 16.41
CA LEU A 157 -12.02 -4.82 17.23
C LEU A 157 -13.22 -4.39 16.38
N TYR A 158 -12.97 -3.84 15.21
CA TYR A 158 -14.01 -3.47 14.24
C TYR A 158 -14.81 -4.68 13.75
N GLU A 159 -14.14 -5.79 13.39
CA GLU A 159 -14.81 -7.02 12.99
C GLU A 159 -15.67 -7.60 14.13
N HIS A 160 -15.16 -7.60 15.37
CA HIS A 160 -15.90 -8.06 16.52
C HIS A 160 -17.10 -7.16 16.83
N LYS A 161 -16.93 -5.82 16.86
CA LYS A 161 -18.06 -4.89 17.06
C LYS A 161 -19.12 -5.05 15.97
N THR A 162 -18.70 -5.18 14.71
CA THR A 162 -19.63 -5.40 13.60
C THR A 162 -20.43 -6.70 13.77
N ARG A 163 -19.79 -7.76 14.25
CA ARG A 163 -20.48 -9.03 14.55
C ARG A 163 -21.43 -8.89 15.73
N ILE A 164 -21.01 -8.24 16.83
CA ILE A 164 -21.87 -7.95 17.99
C ILE A 164 -23.14 -7.18 17.56
N LEU A 165 -22.98 -6.10 16.79
CA LEU A 165 -24.11 -5.31 16.32
C LEU A 165 -25.05 -6.12 15.42
N ARG A 166 -24.53 -6.97 14.52
CA ARG A 166 -25.34 -7.81 13.64
C ARG A 166 -26.10 -8.89 14.43
N ASP A 167 -25.39 -9.61 15.30
CA ASP A 167 -25.92 -10.78 16.00
C ASP A 167 -26.77 -10.39 17.21
N SER A 168 -26.84 -9.09 17.57
CA SER A 168 -27.63 -8.54 18.70
C SER A 168 -29.16 -8.64 18.49
N GLU A 169 -29.62 -8.94 17.27
CA GLU A 169 -31.03 -9.24 17.00
C GLU A 169 -31.50 -10.50 17.73
N ASP A 170 -30.66 -11.56 17.63
CA ASP A 170 -30.95 -12.86 18.24
C ASP A 170 -30.43 -12.93 19.69
N LYS A 171 -29.43 -12.11 20.04
CA LYS A 171 -28.72 -12.12 21.33
C LYS A 171 -28.49 -10.68 21.84
N PRO A 172 -29.53 -10.03 22.40
CA PRO A 172 -29.43 -8.64 22.86
C PRO A 172 -28.35 -8.42 23.93
N GLU A 173 -28.03 -9.43 24.73
CA GLU A 173 -26.99 -9.40 25.76
C GLU A 173 -25.58 -9.10 25.20
N LEU A 174 -25.34 -9.34 23.90
CA LEU A 174 -24.07 -8.99 23.28
C LEU A 174 -23.80 -7.49 23.27
N LEU A 175 -24.83 -6.66 23.36
CA LEU A 175 -24.72 -5.21 23.40
C LEU A 175 -24.00 -4.71 24.67
N ASP A 176 -23.98 -5.49 25.75
CA ASP A 176 -23.28 -5.16 26.99
C ASP A 176 -21.76 -5.16 26.82
N LEU A 177 -21.25 -5.80 25.77
CA LEU A 177 -19.83 -5.83 25.43
C LEU A 177 -19.36 -4.59 24.67
N LEU A 178 -20.28 -3.82 24.08
CA LEU A 178 -19.94 -2.67 23.23
C LEU A 178 -19.04 -1.61 23.89
N PRO A 179 -19.18 -1.28 25.19
CA PRO A 179 -18.32 -0.27 25.82
C PRO A 179 -16.83 -0.61 25.73
N GLU A 180 -16.44 -1.86 25.99
CA GLU A 180 -15.04 -2.30 25.92
C GLU A 180 -14.50 -2.23 24.48
N PHE A 181 -15.28 -2.69 23.49
CA PHE A 181 -14.91 -2.61 22.08
C PHE A 181 -14.82 -1.15 21.60
N ASN A 182 -15.74 -0.28 22.04
CA ASN A 182 -15.71 1.14 21.72
C ASN A 182 -14.45 1.82 22.27
N GLU A 183 -14.08 1.56 23.52
CA GLU A 183 -12.85 2.10 24.11
C GLU A 183 -11.61 1.66 23.31
N GLY A 184 -11.51 0.36 22.99
CA GLY A 184 -10.42 -0.17 22.19
C GLY A 184 -10.34 0.44 20.79
N LEU A 185 -11.50 0.63 20.13
CA LEU A 185 -11.60 1.30 18.83
C LEU A 185 -11.22 2.79 18.91
N CYS A 186 -11.60 3.50 19.95
CA CYS A 186 -11.19 4.90 20.16
C CYS A 186 -9.67 4.99 20.35
N ARG A 187 -9.09 4.11 21.17
CA ARG A 187 -7.66 4.12 21.46
C ARG A 187 -6.81 3.83 20.21
N SER A 188 -7.11 2.76 19.48
CA SER A 188 -6.40 2.42 18.25
C SER A 188 -6.76 3.38 17.12
N GLY A 189 -8.02 3.82 17.01
CA GLY A 189 -8.50 4.78 16.02
C GLY A 189 -7.81 6.15 16.12
N ALA A 190 -7.58 6.65 17.33
CA ALA A 190 -6.86 7.91 17.53
C ALA A 190 -5.41 7.84 17.01
N VAL A 191 -4.76 6.70 17.17
CA VAL A 191 -3.43 6.46 16.57
C VAL A 191 -3.51 6.51 15.04
N LEU A 192 -4.48 5.79 14.44
CA LEU A 192 -4.65 5.74 12.99
C LEU A 192 -4.91 7.13 12.40
N ILE A 193 -5.87 7.86 12.96
CA ILE A 193 -6.25 9.21 12.50
C ILE A 193 -5.04 10.13 12.53
N GLY A 194 -4.30 10.20 13.64
CA GLY A 194 -3.14 11.08 13.77
C GLY A 194 -2.01 10.75 12.79
N TYR A 195 -1.75 9.46 12.50
CA TYR A 195 -0.75 9.08 11.50
C TYR A 195 -1.23 9.36 10.07
N ARG A 196 -2.49 9.06 9.74
CA ARG A 196 -3.06 9.31 8.40
C ARG A 196 -3.12 10.81 8.10
N ALA A 197 -3.50 11.63 9.06
CA ALA A 197 -3.53 13.09 8.90
C ALA A 197 -2.14 13.65 8.58
N ARG A 198 -1.10 13.25 9.34
CA ARG A 198 0.28 13.67 9.08
C ARG A 198 0.80 13.14 7.74
N PHE A 199 0.47 11.91 7.38
CA PHE A 199 0.83 11.34 6.08
C PHE A 199 0.14 12.11 4.94
N CYS A 200 -1.15 12.42 5.07
CA CYS A 200 -1.89 13.20 4.08
C CYS A 200 -1.32 14.62 3.92
N ALA A 201 -0.92 15.27 5.02
CA ALA A 201 -0.26 16.59 4.97
C ALA A 201 1.07 16.53 4.20
N ALA A 202 1.92 15.55 4.48
CA ALA A 202 3.17 15.35 3.73
C ALA A 202 2.91 14.98 2.27
N LEU A 203 1.90 14.11 2.02
CA LEU A 203 1.50 13.71 0.67
C LEU A 203 1.04 14.92 -0.15
N ALA A 204 0.27 15.84 0.45
CA ALA A 204 -0.23 17.04 -0.20
C ALA A 204 0.90 17.93 -0.72
N GLU A 205 1.96 18.09 0.05
CA GLU A 205 3.11 18.92 -0.33
C GLU A 205 3.81 18.35 -1.58
N TYR A 206 4.21 17.07 -1.55
CA TYR A 206 4.93 16.45 -2.68
C TYR A 206 4.02 16.20 -3.89
N ALA A 207 2.75 15.81 -3.66
CA ALA A 207 1.82 15.56 -4.76
C ALA A 207 1.44 16.83 -5.50
N ARG A 208 1.30 17.97 -4.81
CA ARG A 208 1.05 19.27 -5.43
C ARG A 208 2.16 19.63 -6.42
N GLN A 209 3.42 19.50 -6.01
CA GLN A 209 4.57 19.78 -6.87
C GLN A 209 4.63 18.83 -8.07
N ALA A 210 4.49 17.53 -7.83
CA ALA A 210 4.51 16.52 -8.90
C ALA A 210 3.37 16.70 -9.90
N HIS A 211 2.18 17.08 -9.42
CA HIS A 211 1.02 17.32 -10.28
C HIS A 211 1.19 18.59 -11.14
N TYR A 212 1.67 19.67 -10.53
CA TYR A 212 1.93 20.92 -11.23
C TYR A 212 2.91 20.71 -12.39
N GLU A 213 4.05 20.07 -12.13
CA GLU A 213 5.05 19.76 -13.15
C GLU A 213 4.50 18.80 -14.24
N CYS A 214 3.84 17.69 -13.83
CA CYS A 214 3.31 16.70 -14.76
C CYS A 214 2.19 17.26 -15.65
N SER A 215 1.38 18.20 -15.15
CA SER A 215 0.33 18.87 -15.92
C SER A 215 0.87 19.96 -16.85
N GLY A 216 2.18 20.26 -16.79
CA GLY A 216 2.82 21.35 -17.52
C GLY A 216 2.49 22.71 -16.92
N GLU A 217 2.55 22.81 -15.61
CA GLU A 217 2.39 24.02 -14.81
C GLU A 217 1.00 24.66 -14.93
N ARG A 218 -0.05 23.83 -15.14
CA ARG A 218 -1.40 24.32 -15.42
C ARG A 218 -2.43 23.95 -14.37
N GLU A 219 -2.17 22.93 -13.56
CA GLU A 219 -3.15 22.39 -12.64
C GLU A 219 -2.59 22.34 -11.21
N GLU A 220 -3.40 22.75 -10.25
CA GLU A 220 -3.10 22.69 -8.84
C GLU A 220 -3.84 21.50 -8.21
N LEU A 221 -3.11 20.62 -7.51
CA LEU A 221 -3.66 19.51 -6.75
C LEU A 221 -3.71 19.88 -5.27
N THR A 222 -4.87 19.69 -4.67
CA THR A 222 -5.08 19.87 -3.22
C THR A 222 -5.59 18.57 -2.60
N LEU A 223 -5.02 18.21 -1.47
CA LEU A 223 -5.43 17.03 -0.68
C LEU A 223 -5.87 17.48 0.70
N THR A 224 -7.01 16.97 1.17
CA THR A 224 -7.53 17.24 2.50
C THR A 224 -7.92 15.91 3.17
N TYR A 225 -7.36 15.65 4.36
CA TYR A 225 -7.74 14.49 5.15
C TYR A 225 -9.10 14.71 5.81
N GLN A 226 -9.98 13.73 5.66
CA GLN A 226 -11.32 13.74 6.23
C GLN A 226 -11.47 12.60 7.24
N THR A 227 -12.07 12.88 8.38
CA THR A 227 -12.41 11.90 9.41
C THR A 227 -13.77 12.23 10.04
N VAL A 228 -14.14 11.59 11.14
CA VAL A 228 -15.41 11.88 11.84
C VAL A 228 -15.48 13.31 12.30
N ARG A 229 -16.66 13.93 12.18
CA ARG A 229 -16.87 15.40 12.33
C ARG A 229 -16.44 15.98 13.67
N THR A 230 -16.47 15.19 14.73
CA THR A 230 -16.07 15.66 16.10
C THR A 230 -14.56 15.85 16.23
N VAL A 231 -13.75 15.20 15.38
CA VAL A 231 -12.30 15.41 15.34
C VAL A 231 -12.00 16.64 14.48
N ALA A 232 -12.06 17.82 15.12
CA ALA A 232 -11.85 19.09 14.44
C ALA A 232 -10.38 19.29 14.01
N ASP A 233 -9.43 18.80 14.81
CA ASP A 233 -8.00 18.83 14.52
C ASP A 233 -7.39 17.40 14.53
N PRO A 234 -7.29 16.75 13.36
CA PRO A 234 -6.68 15.43 13.28
C PRO A 234 -5.15 15.44 13.39
N LEU A 235 -4.50 16.62 13.40
CA LEU A 235 -3.06 16.80 13.65
C LEU A 235 -2.74 17.03 15.12
N GLY A 236 -3.76 17.27 15.95
CA GLY A 236 -3.67 17.50 17.38
C GLY A 236 -3.11 16.32 18.18
N SER A 237 -3.21 16.41 19.49
CA SER A 237 -2.70 15.36 20.37
C SER A 237 -3.53 14.07 20.25
N GLN A 238 -2.89 12.92 20.50
CA GLN A 238 -3.61 11.64 20.50
C GLN A 238 -4.74 11.60 21.54
N ALA A 239 -4.59 12.32 22.65
CA ALA A 239 -5.60 12.40 23.71
C ALA A 239 -6.84 13.18 23.23
N ASP A 240 -6.66 14.31 22.53
CA ASP A 240 -7.75 15.11 21.99
C ASP A 240 -8.52 14.36 20.90
N ILE A 241 -7.79 13.68 20.00
CA ILE A 241 -8.39 12.83 18.96
C ILE A 241 -9.18 11.68 19.60
N TYR A 242 -8.64 11.05 20.66
CA TYR A 242 -9.34 10.00 21.40
C TYR A 242 -10.63 10.53 22.02
N ALA A 243 -10.59 11.66 22.74
CA ALA A 243 -11.76 12.25 23.38
C ALA A 243 -12.86 12.62 22.36
N ALA A 244 -12.46 13.23 21.25
CA ALA A 244 -13.37 13.59 20.17
C ALA A 244 -14.02 12.35 19.50
N LEU A 245 -13.25 11.27 19.33
CA LEU A 245 -13.72 10.01 18.76
C LEU A 245 -14.69 9.30 19.72
N ALA A 246 -14.40 9.31 21.03
CA ALA A 246 -15.25 8.76 22.07
C ALA A 246 -16.61 9.49 22.12
N ALA A 247 -16.60 10.82 22.10
CA ALA A 247 -17.83 11.63 22.02
C ALA A 247 -18.64 11.32 20.74
N HIS A 248 -17.98 11.10 19.59
CA HIS A 248 -18.65 10.68 18.37
C HIS A 248 -19.32 9.32 18.52
N MET A 249 -18.62 8.34 19.09
CA MET A 249 -19.18 6.99 19.32
C MET A 249 -20.36 7.02 20.27
N GLU A 250 -20.27 7.79 21.35
CA GLU A 250 -21.36 7.96 22.33
C GLU A 250 -22.61 8.55 21.65
N SER A 251 -22.45 9.62 20.89
CA SER A 251 -23.57 10.28 20.18
C SER A 251 -24.23 9.41 19.11
N HIS A 252 -23.52 8.43 18.56
CA HIS A 252 -24.03 7.53 17.51
C HIS A 252 -24.46 6.16 18.04
N GLN A 253 -24.34 5.87 19.33
CA GLN A 253 -24.62 4.56 19.91
C GLN A 253 -26.04 4.07 19.60
N ALA A 254 -27.05 4.93 19.75
CA ALA A 254 -28.43 4.57 19.44
C ALA A 254 -28.64 4.25 17.95
N ALA A 255 -28.03 5.04 17.06
CA ALA A 255 -28.08 4.83 15.63
C ALA A 255 -27.35 3.55 15.20
N GLU A 256 -26.19 3.24 15.80
CA GLU A 256 -25.46 1.99 15.57
C GLU A 256 -26.26 0.76 15.98
N ARG A 257 -26.92 0.80 17.13
CA ARG A 257 -27.82 -0.26 17.59
C ARG A 257 -29.01 -0.46 16.65
N ALA A 258 -29.64 0.64 16.24
CA ALA A 258 -30.82 0.60 15.35
C ALA A 258 -30.45 0.10 13.93
N SER A 259 -29.33 0.59 13.36
CA SER A 259 -28.88 0.21 12.01
C SER A 259 -28.06 -1.08 11.96
N ARG A 260 -27.58 -1.57 13.11
CA ARG A 260 -26.63 -2.69 13.24
C ARG A 260 -25.33 -2.49 12.48
N LEU A 261 -24.94 -1.24 12.25
CA LEU A 261 -23.74 -0.85 11.52
C LEU A 261 -22.81 -0.05 12.44
N CYS A 262 -21.50 -0.27 12.27
CA CYS A 262 -20.51 0.56 12.92
C CYS A 262 -20.41 1.91 12.18
N LEU A 263 -20.85 2.99 12.81
CA LEU A 263 -20.97 4.32 12.19
C LEU A 263 -19.83 5.26 12.57
N SER A 264 -19.07 4.94 13.62
CA SER A 264 -18.05 5.83 14.19
C SER A 264 -16.68 5.18 14.17
N GLY A 265 -15.65 5.88 13.69
CA GLY A 265 -14.27 5.44 13.79
C GLY A 265 -13.43 5.68 12.53
N ALA A 266 -12.14 5.33 12.62
CA ALA A 266 -11.14 5.52 11.56
C ALA A 266 -11.43 4.78 10.24
N HIS A 267 -12.37 3.83 10.24
CA HIS A 267 -12.87 3.18 9.01
C HIS A 267 -13.76 4.10 8.15
N LYS A 268 -14.09 5.30 8.64
CA LYS A 268 -14.81 6.34 7.89
C LYS A 268 -13.87 7.38 7.25
N ASP A 269 -12.57 7.32 7.56
CA ASP A 269 -11.60 8.28 7.03
C ASP A 269 -11.53 8.26 5.51
N ASP A 270 -11.20 9.42 4.94
CA ASP A 270 -10.98 9.58 3.51
C ASP A 270 -9.92 10.65 3.22
N ILE A 271 -9.50 10.74 1.97
CA ILE A 271 -8.75 11.87 1.41
C ILE A 271 -9.62 12.51 0.34
N GLU A 272 -9.97 13.76 0.54
CA GLU A 272 -10.56 14.56 -0.53
C GLU A 272 -9.47 15.06 -1.46
N VAL A 273 -9.68 14.88 -2.75
CA VAL A 273 -8.74 15.27 -3.81
C VAL A 273 -9.41 16.30 -4.70
N LEU A 274 -8.83 17.49 -4.77
CA LEU A 274 -9.30 18.56 -5.63
C LEU A 274 -8.24 18.89 -6.68
N VAL A 275 -8.68 19.17 -7.90
CA VAL A 275 -7.86 19.75 -8.98
C VAL A 275 -8.46 21.09 -9.35
N ASN A 276 -7.68 22.15 -9.26
CA ASN A 276 -8.15 23.54 -9.47
C ASN A 276 -9.42 23.86 -8.66
N GLY A 277 -9.48 23.39 -7.40
CA GLY A 277 -10.61 23.59 -6.48
C GLY A 277 -11.85 22.76 -6.76
N SER A 278 -11.85 21.92 -7.80
CA SER A 278 -12.97 21.05 -8.15
C SER A 278 -12.71 19.60 -7.73
N SER A 279 -13.75 18.89 -7.27
CA SER A 279 -13.63 17.47 -6.88
C SER A 279 -13.09 16.62 -8.02
N ALA A 280 -11.90 16.05 -7.83
CA ALA A 280 -11.25 15.24 -8.84
C ALA A 280 -12.07 13.98 -9.19
N ARG A 281 -12.79 13.45 -8.20
CA ARG A 281 -13.65 12.28 -8.37
C ARG A 281 -14.82 12.53 -9.31
N GLN A 282 -15.44 13.74 -9.23
CA GLN A 282 -16.70 14.04 -9.91
C GLN A 282 -16.50 14.76 -11.24
N PHE A 283 -15.54 15.68 -11.31
CA PHE A 283 -15.46 16.65 -12.39
C PHE A 283 -14.22 16.57 -13.27
N CYS A 284 -13.16 15.87 -12.83
CA CYS A 284 -11.92 15.78 -13.59
C CYS A 284 -12.03 14.84 -14.81
N SER A 285 -11.35 15.21 -15.87
CA SER A 285 -11.15 14.34 -17.04
C SER A 285 -10.35 13.07 -16.65
N GLN A 286 -10.39 12.05 -17.49
CA GLN A 286 -9.61 10.83 -17.27
C GLN A 286 -8.10 11.12 -17.21
N GLY A 287 -7.60 12.05 -18.06
CA GLY A 287 -6.20 12.45 -18.04
C GLY A 287 -5.80 13.13 -16.72
N GLN A 288 -6.64 14.04 -16.18
CA GLN A 288 -6.41 14.68 -14.89
C GLN A 288 -6.40 13.68 -13.73
N VAL A 289 -7.32 12.72 -13.73
CA VAL A 289 -7.38 11.65 -12.72
C VAL A 289 -6.11 10.81 -12.75
N ARG A 290 -5.63 10.42 -13.94
CA ARG A 290 -4.37 9.68 -14.11
C ARG A 290 -3.17 10.49 -13.61
N THR A 291 -3.11 11.79 -13.95
CA THR A 291 -2.04 12.68 -13.47
C THR A 291 -2.06 12.80 -11.94
N ALA A 292 -3.25 12.94 -11.33
CA ALA A 292 -3.38 13.02 -9.88
C ALA A 292 -2.94 11.73 -9.20
N ALA A 293 -3.36 10.56 -9.69
CA ALA A 293 -2.95 9.27 -9.15
C ALA A 293 -1.43 9.06 -9.25
N LEU A 294 -0.84 9.39 -10.39
CA LEU A 294 0.61 9.37 -10.59
C LEU A 294 1.33 10.27 -9.60
N SER A 295 0.83 11.48 -9.40
CA SER A 295 1.42 12.45 -8.46
C SER A 295 1.38 11.94 -7.02
N LEU A 296 0.31 11.24 -6.61
CA LEU A 296 0.23 10.57 -5.29
C LEU A 296 1.30 9.48 -5.14
N LYS A 297 1.54 8.66 -6.16
CA LYS A 297 2.54 7.57 -6.11
C LYS A 297 3.98 8.11 -6.10
N LEU A 298 4.25 9.18 -6.83
CA LEU A 298 5.56 9.85 -6.77
C LEU A 298 5.78 10.54 -5.42
N ALA A 299 4.73 11.16 -4.86
CA ALA A 299 4.77 11.74 -3.52
C ALA A 299 5.00 10.69 -2.42
N GLU A 300 4.35 9.53 -2.51
CA GLU A 300 4.59 8.38 -1.64
C GLU A 300 6.07 7.99 -1.65
N ARG A 301 6.70 7.91 -2.82
CA ARG A 301 8.12 7.59 -2.97
C ARG A 301 9.02 8.61 -2.25
N GLU A 302 8.75 9.91 -2.36
CA GLU A 302 9.50 10.95 -1.66
C GLU A 302 9.31 10.90 -0.14
N ILE A 303 8.12 10.60 0.35
CA ILE A 303 7.86 10.40 1.78
C ILE A 303 8.70 9.24 2.32
N HIS A 304 8.75 8.11 1.62
CA HIS A 304 9.58 6.96 2.00
C HIS A 304 11.06 7.33 2.01
N LYS A 305 11.56 8.02 0.97
CA LYS A 305 12.95 8.50 0.91
C LYS A 305 13.31 9.36 2.10
N ASN A 306 12.46 10.33 2.45
CA ASN A 306 12.74 11.24 3.55
C ASN A 306 12.69 10.53 4.91
N ALA A 307 11.82 9.54 5.08
CA ALA A 307 11.73 8.76 6.31
C ALA A 307 12.94 7.81 6.50
N MET A 308 13.48 7.27 5.39
CA MET A 308 14.51 6.22 5.42
C MET A 308 15.92 6.73 5.08
N GLY A 309 16.04 7.92 4.49
CA GLY A 309 17.31 8.46 3.97
C GLY A 309 17.76 7.85 2.64
N GLU A 310 16.99 6.92 2.08
CA GLU A 310 17.25 6.28 0.78
C GLU A 310 15.95 6.01 0.04
N TYR A 311 16.00 5.94 -1.30
CA TYR A 311 14.80 5.66 -2.10
C TYR A 311 14.29 4.23 -1.86
N PRO A 312 12.95 4.06 -1.74
CA PRO A 312 12.31 2.74 -1.79
C PRO A 312 12.48 2.13 -3.19
N VAL A 313 12.37 0.80 -3.27
CA VAL A 313 12.27 0.12 -4.57
C VAL A 313 10.95 0.46 -5.23
N MET A 314 11.01 1.02 -6.45
CA MET A 314 9.83 1.39 -7.22
C MET A 314 9.43 0.26 -8.15
N LEU A 315 8.16 -0.12 -8.12
CA LEU A 315 7.60 -1.22 -8.90
C LEU A 315 6.46 -0.67 -9.77
N LEU A 316 6.66 -0.63 -11.08
CA LEU A 316 5.70 -0.13 -12.07
C LEU A 316 5.13 -1.32 -12.86
N ASP A 317 3.87 -1.67 -12.57
CA ASP A 317 3.20 -2.81 -13.20
C ASP A 317 2.30 -2.35 -14.35
N ASP A 318 2.76 -2.47 -15.59
CA ASP A 318 2.08 -2.10 -16.84
C ASP A 318 1.53 -0.64 -16.88
N VAL A 319 1.96 0.23 -15.95
CA VAL A 319 1.44 1.59 -15.80
C VAL A 319 1.87 2.49 -16.95
N LEU A 320 3.10 2.31 -17.45
CA LEU A 320 3.63 3.18 -18.50
C LEU A 320 2.82 3.08 -19.79
N SER A 321 2.26 1.91 -20.11
CA SER A 321 1.39 1.71 -21.28
C SER A 321 0.09 2.52 -21.23
N GLU A 322 -0.37 2.86 -20.01
CA GLU A 322 -1.57 3.65 -19.75
C GLU A 322 -1.34 5.17 -19.82
N LEU A 323 -0.08 5.61 -19.94
CA LEU A 323 0.32 6.99 -19.95
C LEU A 323 0.67 7.46 -21.37
N ASP A 324 0.38 8.73 -21.69
CA ASP A 324 0.87 9.36 -22.89
C ASP A 324 2.39 9.59 -22.83
N PRO A 325 3.06 9.82 -23.98
CA PRO A 325 4.52 9.93 -24.03
C PRO A 325 5.12 11.00 -23.10
N ARG A 326 4.44 12.12 -22.91
CA ARG A 326 4.91 13.20 -22.02
C ARG A 326 4.91 12.76 -20.56
N ARG A 327 3.86 12.08 -20.11
CA ARG A 327 3.78 11.56 -18.76
C ARG A 327 4.75 10.39 -18.55
N GLN A 328 4.95 9.54 -19.56
CA GLN A 328 5.96 8.48 -19.51
C GLN A 328 7.36 9.08 -19.27
N GLU A 329 7.75 10.06 -20.07
CA GLU A 329 9.05 10.75 -19.92
C GLU A 329 9.19 11.41 -18.56
N TYR A 330 8.15 12.08 -18.08
CA TYR A 330 8.14 12.68 -16.73
C TYR A 330 8.38 11.66 -15.64
N VAL A 331 7.69 10.50 -15.67
CA VAL A 331 7.87 9.42 -14.70
C VAL A 331 9.28 8.89 -14.74
N LEU A 332 9.78 8.52 -15.93
CA LEU A 332 11.11 7.95 -16.12
C LEU A 332 12.22 8.88 -15.60
N ASN A 333 12.09 10.18 -15.81
CA ASN A 333 13.02 11.17 -15.27
C ASN A 333 12.95 11.30 -13.74
N ARG A 334 11.77 11.11 -13.15
CA ARG A 334 11.55 11.26 -11.70
C ARG A 334 11.89 10.02 -10.88
N ILE A 335 11.84 8.83 -11.46
CA ILE A 335 12.15 7.58 -10.75
C ILE A 335 13.65 7.29 -10.67
N SER A 336 14.51 8.12 -11.26
CA SER A 336 15.97 8.02 -11.14
C SER A 336 16.42 8.11 -9.67
N GLY A 337 17.57 7.53 -9.36
CA GLY A 337 18.21 7.59 -8.04
C GLY A 337 17.87 6.44 -7.08
N GLY A 338 17.01 5.49 -7.47
CA GLY A 338 16.72 4.24 -6.73
C GLY A 338 16.51 3.09 -7.69
N GLN A 339 16.40 1.88 -7.15
CA GLN A 339 16.09 0.71 -7.98
C GLN A 339 14.63 0.73 -8.43
N VAL A 340 14.42 0.41 -9.73
CA VAL A 340 13.12 0.39 -10.38
C VAL A 340 12.91 -0.93 -11.10
N PHE A 341 11.70 -1.46 -10.99
CA PHE A 341 11.21 -2.58 -11.80
C PHE A 341 10.04 -2.10 -12.64
N ILE A 342 10.06 -2.39 -13.93
CA ILE A 342 9.04 -1.98 -14.88
C ILE A 342 8.55 -3.20 -15.63
N THR A 343 7.25 -3.47 -15.59
CA THR A 343 6.66 -4.48 -16.46
C THR A 343 6.06 -3.85 -17.70
N CYS A 344 6.14 -4.54 -18.84
CA CYS A 344 5.53 -4.15 -20.11
C CYS A 344 5.16 -5.39 -20.95
N CYS A 345 4.28 -5.20 -21.92
CA CYS A 345 3.91 -6.28 -22.85
C CYS A 345 4.91 -6.42 -24.00
N GLU A 346 5.48 -5.31 -24.46
CA GLU A 346 6.41 -5.23 -25.58
C GLU A 346 7.72 -4.55 -25.15
N ASN A 347 8.84 -5.05 -25.65
CA ASN A 347 10.16 -4.55 -25.28
C ASN A 347 10.59 -3.30 -26.08
N ASP A 348 10.06 -3.11 -27.29
CA ASP A 348 10.60 -2.23 -28.35
C ASP A 348 10.69 -0.73 -27.99
N ARG A 349 9.99 -0.27 -26.95
CA ARG A 349 9.98 1.15 -26.57
C ARG A 349 10.85 1.50 -25.35
N LEU A 350 11.16 0.54 -24.49
CA LEU A 350 11.89 0.78 -23.26
C LEU A 350 13.39 0.54 -23.38
N ASP A 351 13.83 -0.31 -24.31
CA ASP A 351 15.26 -0.60 -24.55
C ASP A 351 16.06 0.65 -24.96
N THR A 352 15.42 1.64 -25.56
CA THR A 352 16.08 2.88 -25.98
C THR A 352 16.13 3.94 -24.88
N LEU A 353 15.32 3.79 -23.83
CA LEU A 353 15.14 4.81 -22.78
C LEU A 353 15.84 4.44 -21.46
N LEU A 354 16.14 3.17 -21.21
CA LEU A 354 16.62 2.69 -19.92
C LEU A 354 17.87 1.81 -20.10
N SER A 355 18.94 2.17 -19.43
CA SER A 355 20.09 1.28 -19.21
C SER A 355 19.78 0.39 -18.00
N GLY A 356 19.76 -0.95 -18.17
CA GLY A 356 19.44 -1.86 -17.06
C GLY A 356 19.38 -3.30 -17.53
N ARG A 357 18.81 -4.17 -16.69
CA ARG A 357 18.65 -5.60 -17.02
C ARG A 357 17.23 -5.87 -17.53
N VAL A 358 17.17 -6.69 -18.58
CA VAL A 358 15.91 -7.07 -19.23
C VAL A 358 15.62 -8.54 -18.95
N PHE A 359 14.38 -8.85 -18.60
CA PHE A 359 13.89 -10.20 -18.31
C PHE A 359 12.70 -10.52 -19.20
N HIS A 360 12.74 -11.64 -19.87
CA HIS A 360 11.60 -12.16 -20.61
C HIS A 360 10.85 -13.18 -19.77
N VAL A 361 9.56 -12.93 -19.50
CA VAL A 361 8.70 -13.83 -18.72
C VAL A 361 7.73 -14.56 -19.64
N ARG A 362 7.74 -15.89 -19.56
CA ARG A 362 6.83 -16.76 -20.30
C ARG A 362 6.40 -17.94 -19.43
N GLY A 363 5.09 -18.11 -19.22
CA GLY A 363 4.52 -19.25 -18.49
C GLY A 363 5.00 -19.42 -17.04
N GLY A 364 5.39 -18.34 -16.35
CA GLY A 364 5.96 -18.41 -15.00
C GLY A 364 7.45 -18.79 -14.97
N GLU A 365 8.14 -18.64 -16.08
CA GLU A 365 9.58 -18.79 -16.18
C GLU A 365 10.21 -17.50 -16.70
N VAL A 366 11.41 -17.19 -16.21
CA VAL A 366 12.23 -16.08 -16.69
C VAL A 366 13.33 -16.68 -17.56
N LEU A 367 13.35 -16.26 -18.83
CA LEU A 367 14.23 -16.77 -19.89
C LEU A 367 15.47 -15.89 -20.03
#